data_f3b879dfc26752c53ff64c4d670f3b43
#
_entry.id   f3b879dfc26752c53ff64c4d670f3b43
#
_cell.length_a   1.000
_cell.length_b   1.000
_cell.length_c   1.000
_cell.angle_alpha   90.00
_cell.angle_beta   90.00
_cell.angle_gamma   90.00
#
_symmetry.space_group_name_H-M   'P 1'
#
loop_
_entity.id
_entity.type
_entity.pdbx_description
1 polymer ?
#
loop_
_entity_poly.entity_id
_entity_poly.type
_entity_poly.pdbx_seq_one_letter_code
_entity_poly.pdbx_strand_id
1 'polypeptide(L)'
;MSSGLTDEQLGPLFDQIGLLAGRPRTVQYLSGGLTNRNVRITTPDGVYVARCVDTGRNLLGIDRDREHYNSVAAERAGVGARVLDYRPDLGVLLLSYIDGKTLENSDFQREGVIAKVADACRTLHRGPRFRGRFDMFERQPAYLATVREHGFRIPPDYLDHAHAFAAAARVLTATDDTTVPCNNDLLAGNFIEDGDRMWLIDYEYSGNNDPCFELGNIWSECGLSLDQLDELVTAYYGRPSRRKTARAHLQGIVAKYGWTLWGCIQYGSSAIEFDFWEWAMERYDAAVAEFRNPHFPRLLDAVAAED
;
A
#
# COMPACT_ATOMS: atom_id res chain seq x y z
N MET A 1 15.07 -17.08 14.99
CA MET A 1 15.53 -16.18 16.06
C MET A 1 15.04 -14.78 15.70
N SER A 2 14.18 -14.18 16.52
CA SER A 2 13.60 -12.86 16.28
C SER A 2 14.70 -11.80 16.19
N SER A 3 14.99 -11.30 14.99
CA SER A 3 15.96 -10.22 14.74
C SER A 3 15.35 -8.82 14.93
N GLY A 4 14.21 -8.71 15.57
CA GLY A 4 13.58 -7.41 15.78
C GLY A 4 14.17 -6.65 16.96
N LEU A 5 14.35 -5.32 16.81
CA LEU A 5 14.78 -4.41 17.88
C LEU A 5 13.92 -4.62 19.14
N THR A 6 14.56 -4.88 20.27
CA THR A 6 13.91 -4.97 21.59
C THR A 6 13.72 -3.57 22.18
N ASP A 7 12.86 -3.45 23.20
CA ASP A 7 12.66 -2.16 23.91
C ASP A 7 13.98 -1.61 24.47
N GLU A 8 14.88 -2.49 24.90
CA GLU A 8 16.21 -2.11 25.38
C GLU A 8 17.09 -1.51 24.27
N GLN A 9 16.85 -1.90 23.01
CA GLN A 9 17.61 -1.40 21.86
C GLN A 9 17.04 -0.09 21.30
N LEU A 10 15.74 0.19 21.48
CA LEU A 10 15.09 1.39 21.00
C LEU A 10 15.60 2.66 21.72
N GLY A 11 15.87 2.58 23.03
CA GLY A 11 16.39 3.71 23.79
C GLY A 11 17.68 4.30 23.18
N PRO A 12 18.77 3.52 23.10
CA PRO A 12 20.02 3.94 22.48
C PRO A 12 19.89 4.31 21.01
N LEU A 13 18.97 3.70 20.26
CA LEU A 13 18.70 4.06 18.87
C LEU A 13 18.16 5.48 18.77
N PHE A 14 17.14 5.82 19.57
CA PHE A 14 16.50 7.11 19.55
C PHE A 14 17.39 8.24 20.09
N ASP A 15 18.36 7.93 20.96
CA ASP A 15 19.34 8.91 21.43
C ASP A 15 20.35 9.36 20.34
N GLN A 16 20.39 8.64 19.21
CA GLN A 16 21.18 9.04 18.04
C GLN A 16 20.40 9.95 17.06
N ILE A 17 19.12 10.22 17.35
CA ILE A 17 18.25 11.09 16.55
C ILE A 17 18.15 12.44 17.25
N GLY A 18 18.64 13.52 16.62
CA GLY A 18 18.80 14.83 17.26
C GLY A 18 17.52 15.38 17.90
N LEU A 19 16.35 15.14 17.32
CA LEU A 19 15.06 15.54 17.90
C LEU A 19 14.68 14.78 19.17
N LEU A 20 15.26 13.60 19.42
CA LEU A 20 14.92 12.71 20.52
C LEU A 20 16.05 12.56 21.56
N ALA A 21 17.28 12.94 21.20
CA ALA A 21 18.48 12.76 22.00
C ALA A 21 18.36 13.44 23.37
N GLY A 22 18.59 12.66 24.44
CA GLY A 22 18.59 13.17 25.81
C GLY A 22 17.22 13.65 26.33
N ARG A 23 16.12 13.43 25.61
CA ARG A 23 14.78 13.86 26.00
C ARG A 23 14.03 12.76 26.76
N PRO A 24 13.33 13.12 27.85
CA PRO A 24 12.37 12.20 28.46
C PRO A 24 11.31 11.81 27.43
N ARG A 25 11.02 10.51 27.33
CA ARG A 25 10.06 9.99 26.34
C ARG A 25 9.35 8.75 26.84
N THR A 26 8.15 8.56 26.33
CA THR A 26 7.45 7.27 26.38
C THR A 26 7.37 6.69 24.99
N VAL A 27 7.45 5.37 24.91
CA VAL A 27 7.48 4.62 23.66
C VAL A 27 6.33 3.63 23.69
N GLN A 28 5.55 3.60 22.61
CA GLN A 28 4.42 2.69 22.44
C GLN A 28 4.44 2.08 21.04
N TYR A 29 4.41 0.77 20.93
CA TYR A 29 4.25 0.11 19.63
C TYR A 29 2.88 0.39 19.05
N LEU A 30 2.85 0.72 17.77
CA LEU A 30 1.63 0.82 16.99
C LEU A 30 1.34 -0.54 16.33
N SER A 31 0.10 -1.00 16.46
CA SER A 31 -0.35 -2.24 15.83
C SER A 31 -0.55 -2.07 14.32
N GLY A 32 -0.53 -3.16 13.57
CA GLY A 32 -0.93 -3.20 12.16
C GLY A 32 0.20 -3.11 11.13
N GLY A 33 1.46 -2.90 11.51
CA GLY A 33 2.59 -2.97 10.58
C GLY A 33 2.96 -4.41 10.23
N LEU A 34 2.82 -4.81 8.97
CA LEU A 34 3.16 -6.16 8.50
C LEU A 34 4.59 -6.26 7.90
N THR A 35 5.26 -5.14 7.75
CA THR A 35 6.61 -5.05 7.16
C THR A 35 7.60 -4.38 8.11
N ASN A 36 7.14 -3.39 8.87
CA ASN A 36 7.97 -2.53 9.73
C ASN A 36 7.41 -2.47 11.14
N ARG A 37 8.26 -2.09 12.08
CA ARG A 37 7.84 -1.74 13.43
C ARG A 37 7.57 -0.24 13.50
N ASN A 38 6.33 0.12 13.71
CA ASN A 38 5.92 1.50 13.90
C ASN A 38 5.83 1.79 15.41
N VAL A 39 6.46 2.86 15.85
CA VAL A 39 6.58 3.22 17.25
C VAL A 39 6.13 4.66 17.46
N ARG A 40 5.12 4.86 18.31
CA ARG A 40 4.73 6.19 18.79
C ARG A 40 5.69 6.62 19.90
N ILE A 41 6.28 7.81 19.75
CA ILE A 41 7.19 8.41 20.71
C ILE A 41 6.55 9.70 21.20
N THR A 42 6.30 9.79 22.52
CA THR A 42 5.77 11.01 23.15
C THR A 42 6.87 11.65 23.98
N THR A 43 7.13 12.94 23.72
CA THR A 43 8.06 13.78 24.48
C THR A 43 7.33 15.03 24.98
N PRO A 44 7.92 15.83 25.88
CA PRO A 44 7.36 17.13 26.26
C PRO A 44 7.14 18.11 25.08
N ASP A 45 7.91 17.93 24.01
CA ASP A 45 7.89 18.86 22.84
C ASP A 45 6.97 18.37 21.71
N GLY A 46 6.44 17.16 21.79
CA GLY A 46 5.54 16.64 20.76
C GLY A 46 5.42 15.12 20.69
N VAL A 47 4.61 14.69 19.76
CA VAL A 47 4.36 13.26 19.47
C VAL A 47 4.86 12.93 18.07
N TYR A 48 5.56 11.81 17.94
CA TYR A 48 6.23 11.36 16.72
C TYR A 48 5.90 9.92 16.43
N VAL A 49 6.10 9.51 15.18
CA VAL A 49 6.11 8.11 14.76
C VAL A 49 7.49 7.78 14.21
N ALA A 50 8.17 6.82 14.82
CA ALA A 50 9.36 6.22 14.25
C ALA A 50 8.99 4.94 13.53
N ARG A 51 9.25 4.92 12.22
CA ARG A 51 9.16 3.72 11.40
C ARG A 51 10.54 3.07 11.42
N CYS A 52 10.63 1.94 12.12
CA CYS A 52 11.86 1.18 12.30
C CYS A 52 11.83 -0.03 11.36
N VAL A 53 12.84 -0.13 10.49
CA VAL A 53 12.98 -1.22 9.53
C VAL A 53 14.10 -2.16 9.94
N ASP A 54 13.93 -3.44 9.66
CA ASP A 54 15.03 -4.38 9.73
C ASP A 54 15.96 -4.11 8.53
N THR A 55 17.23 -3.87 8.82
CA THR A 55 18.28 -3.64 7.78
C THR A 55 18.77 -4.95 7.15
N GLY A 56 18.13 -6.08 7.45
CA GLY A 56 18.45 -7.41 6.94
C GLY A 56 18.11 -7.62 5.45
N ARG A 57 17.63 -8.82 5.11
CA ARG A 57 17.33 -9.17 3.71
C ARG A 57 16.11 -8.44 3.20
N ASN A 58 16.27 -7.71 2.10
CA ASN A 58 15.18 -7.00 1.41
C ASN A 58 14.52 -7.89 0.33
N LEU A 59 13.83 -8.95 0.75
CA LEU A 59 13.17 -9.89 -0.18
C LEU A 59 11.98 -9.27 -0.90
N LEU A 60 11.41 -8.20 -0.35
CA LEU A 60 10.26 -7.49 -0.91
C LEU A 60 10.66 -6.40 -1.93
N GLY A 61 11.96 -6.12 -2.08
CA GLY A 61 12.45 -5.12 -3.02
C GLY A 61 12.00 -3.68 -2.68
N ILE A 62 11.88 -3.37 -1.38
CA ILE A 62 11.53 -2.04 -0.90
C ILE A 62 12.78 -1.15 -0.93
N ASP A 63 12.65 0.02 -1.58
CA ASP A 63 13.70 1.03 -1.67
C ASP A 63 13.43 2.13 -0.64
N ARG A 64 14.21 2.17 0.44
CA ARG A 64 13.99 3.08 1.58
C ARG A 64 14.32 4.54 1.25
N ASP A 65 15.26 4.81 0.36
CA ASP A 65 15.54 6.17 -0.11
C ASP A 65 14.39 6.71 -0.98
N ARG A 66 13.78 5.83 -1.77
CA ARG A 66 12.59 6.15 -2.53
C ARG A 66 11.39 6.39 -1.63
N GLU A 67 11.16 5.54 -0.63
CA GLU A 67 10.12 5.71 0.39
C GLU A 67 10.26 7.08 1.09
N HIS A 68 11.47 7.42 1.55
CA HIS A 68 11.75 8.73 2.18
C HIS A 68 11.43 9.88 1.22
N TYR A 69 11.95 9.86 -0.02
CA TYR A 69 11.69 10.91 -1.00
C TYR A 69 10.20 11.08 -1.28
N ASN A 70 9.47 9.97 -1.45
CA ASN A 70 8.05 9.98 -1.77
C ASN A 70 7.20 10.42 -0.56
N SER A 71 7.61 10.08 0.66
CA SER A 71 6.99 10.61 1.90
C SER A 71 7.10 12.12 1.98
N VAL A 72 8.27 12.71 1.66
CA VAL A 72 8.44 14.17 1.58
C VAL A 72 7.58 14.78 0.47
N ALA A 73 7.43 14.11 -0.66
CA ALA A 73 6.56 14.59 -1.74
C ALA A 73 5.07 14.55 -1.34
N ALA A 74 4.64 13.52 -0.61
CA ALA A 74 3.27 13.41 -0.07
C ALA A 74 3.00 14.46 1.04
N GLU A 75 3.97 14.75 1.91
CA GLU A 75 3.91 15.89 2.84
C GLU A 75 3.67 17.19 2.08
N ARG A 76 4.44 17.45 1.02
CA ARG A 76 4.30 18.65 0.18
C ARG A 76 2.96 18.72 -0.55
N ALA A 77 2.39 17.56 -0.92
CA ALA A 77 1.04 17.49 -1.45
C ALA A 77 -0.03 17.80 -0.39
N GLY A 78 0.32 17.77 0.89
CA GLY A 78 -0.58 18.08 2.00
C GLY A 78 -1.42 16.91 2.48
N VAL A 79 -1.09 15.66 2.11
CA VAL A 79 -1.82 14.45 2.52
C VAL A 79 -0.96 13.44 3.28
N GLY A 80 0.37 13.62 3.30
CA GLY A 80 1.30 12.79 4.06
C GLY A 80 1.73 13.43 5.38
N ALA A 81 2.15 12.61 6.36
CA ALA A 81 2.78 13.08 7.58
C ALA A 81 4.05 13.90 7.28
N ARG A 82 4.40 14.86 8.14
CA ARG A 82 5.68 15.56 8.02
C ARG A 82 6.84 14.61 8.26
N VAL A 83 7.83 14.65 7.36
CA VAL A 83 9.09 13.94 7.53
C VAL A 83 10.03 14.81 8.37
N LEU A 84 10.42 14.30 9.53
CA LEU A 84 11.20 15.04 10.52
C LEU A 84 12.68 14.68 10.50
N ASP A 85 12.98 13.40 10.27
CA ASP A 85 14.36 12.90 10.12
C ASP A 85 14.37 11.59 9.33
N TYR A 86 15.46 11.32 8.63
CA TYR A 86 15.71 10.06 7.95
C TYR A 86 17.13 9.57 8.25
N ARG A 87 17.20 8.44 8.91
CA ARG A 87 18.46 7.83 9.34
C ARG A 87 18.58 6.41 8.77
N PRO A 88 18.98 6.30 7.49
CA PRO A 88 19.14 4.99 6.84
C PRO A 88 20.19 4.11 7.54
N ASP A 89 21.20 4.72 8.14
CA ASP A 89 22.21 4.05 8.97
C ASP A 89 21.66 3.37 10.22
N LEU A 90 20.52 3.87 10.74
CA LEU A 90 19.79 3.31 11.87
C LEU A 90 18.53 2.54 11.45
N GLY A 91 18.18 2.55 10.17
CA GLY A 91 16.92 2.00 9.68
C GLY A 91 15.69 2.74 10.19
N VAL A 92 15.76 4.08 10.37
CA VAL A 92 14.67 4.87 10.95
C VAL A 92 14.23 5.99 10.03
N LEU A 93 12.91 6.07 9.81
CA LEU A 93 12.22 7.24 9.27
C LEU A 93 11.34 7.83 10.39
N LEU A 94 11.63 9.07 10.79
CA LEU A 94 10.90 9.79 11.84
C LEU A 94 9.87 10.73 11.21
N LEU A 95 8.62 10.57 11.61
CA LEU A 95 7.46 11.30 11.11
C LEU A 95 6.74 12.06 12.23
N SER A 96 6.01 13.12 11.88
CA SER A 96 5.03 13.69 12.80
C SER A 96 3.89 12.71 13.05
N TYR A 97 3.39 12.67 14.28
CA TYR A 97 2.16 11.95 14.59
C TYR A 97 0.96 12.70 14.01
N ILE A 98 0.06 11.98 13.39
CA ILE A 98 -1.24 12.50 12.94
C ILE A 98 -2.27 12.11 14.00
N ASP A 99 -2.88 13.11 14.65
CA ASP A 99 -3.92 12.89 15.65
C ASP A 99 -5.28 12.74 14.93
N GLY A 100 -5.74 11.51 14.81
CA GLY A 100 -6.95 11.19 14.08
C GLY A 100 -7.35 9.72 14.25
N LYS A 101 -8.48 9.38 13.66
CA LYS A 101 -8.98 8.01 13.65
C LYS A 101 -8.38 7.27 12.45
N THR A 102 -7.60 6.22 12.71
CA THR A 102 -7.24 5.24 11.68
C THR A 102 -8.50 4.48 11.24
N LEU A 103 -8.73 4.36 9.93
CA LEU A 103 -9.91 3.69 9.41
C LEU A 103 -9.79 2.16 9.52
N GLU A 104 -10.96 1.54 9.59
CA GLU A 104 -11.19 0.11 9.43
C GLU A 104 -12.09 -0.12 8.20
N ASN A 105 -12.14 -1.35 7.67
CA ASN A 105 -12.98 -1.68 6.50
C ASN A 105 -14.46 -1.30 6.72
N SER A 106 -14.96 -1.44 7.95
CA SER A 106 -16.33 -1.04 8.32
C SER A 106 -16.61 0.46 8.18
N ASP A 107 -15.58 1.30 8.27
CA ASP A 107 -15.73 2.76 8.14
C ASP A 107 -16.15 3.21 6.73
N PHE A 108 -15.83 2.41 5.71
CA PHE A 108 -16.27 2.69 4.33
C PHE A 108 -17.79 2.56 4.11
N GLN A 109 -18.53 2.06 5.11
CA GLN A 109 -20.00 2.08 5.11
C GLN A 109 -20.57 3.42 5.61
N ARG A 110 -19.74 4.31 6.18
CA ARG A 110 -20.17 5.63 6.64
C ARG A 110 -20.32 6.57 5.44
N GLU A 111 -21.40 7.34 5.43
CA GLU A 111 -21.65 8.36 4.43
C GLU A 111 -20.46 9.34 4.31
N GLY A 112 -20.05 9.64 3.09
CA GLY A 112 -19.01 10.60 2.78
C GLY A 112 -17.56 10.11 2.93
N VAL A 113 -17.29 8.93 3.51
CA VAL A 113 -15.93 8.41 3.66
C VAL A 113 -15.31 8.15 2.30
N ILE A 114 -16.03 7.52 1.37
CA ILE A 114 -15.53 7.24 0.01
C ILE A 114 -15.16 8.56 -0.71
N ALA A 115 -15.97 9.60 -0.55
CA ALA A 115 -15.68 10.90 -1.15
C ALA A 115 -14.41 11.55 -0.56
N LYS A 116 -14.21 11.48 0.76
CA LYS A 116 -12.99 11.96 1.43
C LYS A 116 -11.75 11.18 0.96
N VAL A 117 -11.85 9.86 0.83
CA VAL A 117 -10.78 9.00 0.31
C VAL A 117 -10.45 9.36 -1.13
N ALA A 118 -11.45 9.53 -1.99
CA ALA A 118 -11.26 9.98 -3.38
C ALA A 118 -10.56 11.34 -3.46
N ASP A 119 -10.89 12.28 -2.57
CA ASP A 119 -10.30 13.60 -2.52
C ASP A 119 -8.83 13.56 -2.06
N ALA A 120 -8.51 12.73 -1.07
CA ALA A 120 -7.14 12.51 -0.62
C ALA A 120 -6.27 11.89 -1.73
N CYS A 121 -6.77 10.86 -2.42
CA CYS A 121 -6.08 10.27 -3.58
C CYS A 121 -5.87 11.32 -4.68
N ARG A 122 -6.90 12.09 -5.02
CA ARG A 122 -6.81 13.15 -6.03
C ARG A 122 -5.80 14.23 -5.66
N THR A 123 -5.71 14.56 -4.38
CA THR A 123 -4.74 15.53 -3.85
C THR A 123 -3.32 14.99 -3.97
N LEU A 124 -3.08 13.73 -3.57
CA LEU A 124 -1.79 13.04 -3.76
C LEU A 124 -1.39 13.03 -5.24
N HIS A 125 -2.30 12.61 -6.12
CA HIS A 125 -2.05 12.40 -7.55
C HIS A 125 -1.76 13.72 -8.31
N ARG A 126 -2.19 14.85 -7.76
CA ARG A 126 -1.85 16.20 -8.26
C ARG A 126 -0.60 16.78 -7.62
N GLY A 127 -0.04 16.11 -6.66
CA GLY A 127 1.16 16.51 -5.93
C GLY A 127 2.45 16.38 -6.75
N PRO A 128 3.59 16.64 -6.11
CA PRO A 128 4.90 16.46 -6.75
C PRO A 128 5.10 15.01 -7.22
N ARG A 129 5.72 14.84 -8.40
CA ARG A 129 6.06 13.51 -8.95
C ARG A 129 6.88 12.70 -7.96
N PHE A 130 6.53 11.45 -7.81
CA PHE A 130 7.30 10.51 -7.01
C PHE A 130 8.57 10.04 -7.73
N ARG A 131 9.56 9.64 -6.95
CA ARG A 131 10.73 8.94 -7.47
C ARG A 131 10.34 7.50 -7.77
N GLY A 132 10.72 7.02 -8.97
CA GLY A 132 10.46 5.66 -9.40
C GLY A 132 9.03 5.43 -9.89
N ARG A 133 8.85 4.22 -10.39
CA ARG A 133 7.59 3.70 -10.90
C ARG A 133 7.19 2.49 -10.05
N PHE A 134 5.89 2.28 -9.90
CA PHE A 134 5.34 1.02 -9.43
C PHE A 134 4.55 0.39 -10.57
N ASP A 135 4.76 -0.90 -10.80
CA ASP A 135 4.05 -1.68 -11.81
C ASP A 135 3.89 -3.11 -11.30
N MET A 136 2.65 -3.55 -11.11
CA MET A 136 2.37 -4.90 -10.64
C MET A 136 2.79 -5.96 -11.67
N PHE A 137 2.84 -5.61 -12.96
CA PHE A 137 3.31 -6.54 -14.00
C PHE A 137 4.83 -6.74 -14.01
N GLU A 138 5.59 -5.84 -13.38
CA GLU A 138 7.01 -6.02 -13.08
C GLU A 138 7.23 -6.65 -11.70
N ARG A 139 6.39 -6.28 -10.73
CA ARG A 139 6.50 -6.73 -9.33
C ARG A 139 6.15 -8.20 -9.15
N GLN A 140 5.05 -8.66 -9.75
CA GLN A 140 4.61 -10.05 -9.65
C GLN A 140 5.66 -11.05 -10.17
N PRO A 141 6.28 -10.87 -11.35
CA PRO A 141 7.37 -11.76 -11.78
C PRO A 141 8.59 -11.72 -10.87
N ALA A 142 8.93 -10.55 -10.32
CA ALA A 142 10.03 -10.41 -9.37
C ALA A 142 9.74 -11.19 -8.07
N TYR A 143 8.53 -11.09 -7.52
CA TYR A 143 8.13 -11.89 -6.37
C TYR A 143 8.11 -13.39 -6.67
N LEU A 144 7.64 -13.79 -7.85
CA LEU A 144 7.67 -15.19 -8.26
C LEU A 144 9.10 -15.73 -8.36
N ALA A 145 10.05 -14.91 -8.84
CA ALA A 145 11.46 -15.26 -8.85
C ALA A 145 12.01 -15.46 -7.44
N THR A 146 11.72 -14.52 -6.51
CA THR A 146 12.10 -14.63 -5.10
C THR A 146 11.54 -15.90 -4.44
N VAL A 147 10.25 -16.17 -4.65
CA VAL A 147 9.60 -17.38 -4.10
C VAL A 147 10.29 -18.66 -4.60
N ARG A 148 10.62 -18.72 -5.89
CA ARG A 148 11.30 -19.89 -6.49
C ARG A 148 12.74 -20.03 -5.99
N GLU A 149 13.47 -18.94 -5.90
CA GLU A 149 14.87 -18.92 -5.43
C GLU A 149 14.98 -19.43 -3.99
N HIS A 150 14.00 -19.04 -3.13
CA HIS A 150 14.01 -19.42 -1.71
C HIS A 150 13.19 -20.68 -1.40
N GLY A 151 12.50 -21.25 -2.38
CA GLY A 151 11.65 -22.43 -2.18
C GLY A 151 10.45 -22.17 -1.27
N PHE A 152 9.93 -20.93 -1.26
CA PHE A 152 8.76 -20.59 -0.46
C PHE A 152 7.49 -21.24 -1.01
N ARG A 153 6.55 -21.55 -0.12
CA ARG A 153 5.27 -22.13 -0.47
C ARG A 153 4.42 -21.13 -1.27
N ILE A 154 3.80 -21.59 -2.36
CA ILE A 154 2.76 -20.86 -3.12
C ILE A 154 1.53 -21.74 -3.31
N PRO A 155 0.36 -21.17 -3.68
CA PRO A 155 -0.78 -21.97 -4.12
C PRO A 155 -0.38 -22.90 -5.27
N PRO A 156 -0.76 -24.19 -5.23
CA PRO A 156 -0.24 -25.20 -6.18
C PRO A 156 -0.62 -24.89 -7.63
N ASP A 157 -1.78 -24.27 -7.86
CA ASP A 157 -2.33 -23.90 -9.16
C ASP A 157 -2.12 -22.39 -9.49
N TYR A 158 -1.24 -21.70 -8.76
CA TYR A 158 -0.98 -20.25 -8.98
C TYR A 158 -0.67 -19.95 -10.45
N LEU A 159 0.19 -20.76 -11.08
CA LEU A 159 0.63 -20.52 -12.45
C LEU A 159 -0.43 -20.87 -13.51
N ASP A 160 -1.46 -21.63 -13.17
CA ASP A 160 -2.56 -21.94 -14.09
C ASP A 160 -3.35 -20.70 -14.51
N HIS A 161 -3.28 -19.64 -13.69
CA HIS A 161 -3.93 -18.35 -13.95
C HIS A 161 -3.03 -17.30 -14.63
N ALA A 162 -1.78 -17.64 -14.96
CA ALA A 162 -0.85 -16.72 -15.62
C ALA A 162 -1.38 -16.19 -16.96
N HIS A 163 -2.20 -16.98 -17.68
CA HIS A 163 -2.81 -16.57 -18.94
C HIS A 163 -3.85 -15.45 -18.74
N ALA A 164 -4.64 -15.47 -17.67
CA ALA A 164 -5.61 -14.45 -17.33
C ALA A 164 -4.91 -13.15 -16.87
N PHE A 165 -3.86 -13.28 -16.04
CA PHE A 165 -3.01 -12.17 -15.66
C PHE A 165 -2.34 -11.50 -16.88
N ALA A 166 -1.82 -12.30 -17.83
CA ALA A 166 -1.25 -11.78 -19.08
C ALA A 166 -2.30 -11.12 -19.98
N ALA A 167 -3.56 -11.60 -19.99
CA ALA A 167 -4.65 -10.96 -20.72
C ALA A 167 -4.97 -9.58 -20.11
N ALA A 168 -5.04 -9.47 -18.79
CA ALA A 168 -5.20 -8.20 -18.09
C ALA A 168 -4.05 -7.23 -18.41
N ALA A 169 -2.80 -7.72 -18.39
CA ALA A 169 -1.62 -6.92 -18.73
C ALA A 169 -1.74 -6.32 -20.14
N ARG A 170 -2.10 -7.13 -21.15
CA ARG A 170 -2.23 -6.64 -22.53
C ARG A 170 -3.25 -5.51 -22.65
N VAL A 171 -4.40 -5.63 -22.01
CA VAL A 171 -5.46 -4.62 -22.12
C VAL A 171 -5.08 -3.35 -21.35
N LEU A 172 -4.55 -3.49 -20.13
CA LEU A 172 -4.18 -2.35 -19.29
C LEU A 172 -2.99 -1.55 -19.84
N THR A 173 -2.04 -2.21 -20.52
CA THR A 173 -0.88 -1.54 -21.11
C THR A 173 -1.12 -1.02 -22.53
N ALA A 174 -2.14 -1.52 -23.24
CA ALA A 174 -2.50 -1.04 -24.57
C ALA A 174 -3.17 0.34 -24.55
N THR A 175 -3.74 0.73 -23.42
CA THR A 175 -4.37 2.04 -23.23
C THR A 175 -3.41 2.94 -22.47
N ASP A 176 -2.97 4.03 -23.13
CA ASP A 176 -2.06 4.99 -22.52
C ASP A 176 -2.80 5.80 -21.46
N ASP A 177 -2.44 5.57 -20.20
CA ASP A 177 -2.90 6.39 -19.09
C ASP A 177 -1.72 7.09 -18.43
N THR A 178 -1.89 8.39 -18.22
CA THR A 178 -0.90 9.23 -17.55
C THR A 178 -0.66 8.71 -16.14
N THR A 179 0.58 8.37 -15.83
CA THR A 179 0.95 7.96 -14.47
C THR A 179 1.00 9.15 -13.52
N VAL A 180 0.56 8.94 -12.30
CA VAL A 180 0.51 9.93 -11.22
C VAL A 180 1.24 9.40 -9.98
N PRO A 181 1.62 10.26 -9.01
CA PRO A 181 2.13 9.80 -7.72
C PRO A 181 1.09 8.95 -6.99
N CYS A 182 1.33 7.68 -6.77
CA CYS A 182 0.44 6.74 -6.07
C CYS A 182 1.12 6.15 -4.83
N ASN A 183 0.33 5.90 -3.79
CA ASN A 183 0.77 5.15 -2.62
C ASN A 183 0.95 3.67 -2.96
N ASN A 184 0.04 3.10 -3.75
CA ASN A 184 -0.03 1.72 -4.25
C ASN A 184 -0.34 0.63 -3.19
N ASP A 185 -0.51 1.01 -1.93
CA ASP A 185 -0.78 0.08 -0.82
C ASP A 185 -1.83 0.65 0.15
N LEU A 186 -2.90 1.24 -0.40
CA LEU A 186 -3.97 1.85 0.39
C LEU A 186 -4.97 0.79 0.87
N LEU A 187 -4.67 0.21 2.03
CA LEU A 187 -5.63 -0.52 2.86
C LEU A 187 -6.26 0.43 3.90
N ALA A 188 -7.35 0.03 4.56
CA ALA A 188 -8.08 0.90 5.50
C ALA A 188 -7.17 1.51 6.58
N GLY A 189 -6.24 0.71 7.13
CA GLY A 189 -5.28 1.16 8.14
C GLY A 189 -4.29 2.24 7.67
N ASN A 190 -4.20 2.50 6.36
CA ASN A 190 -3.35 3.55 5.80
C ASN A 190 -4.08 4.88 5.58
N PHE A 191 -5.34 4.98 6.04
CA PHE A 191 -6.11 6.22 6.09
C PHE A 191 -6.28 6.68 7.53
N ILE A 192 -6.00 7.96 7.80
CA ILE A 192 -6.26 8.60 9.09
C ILE A 192 -7.21 9.77 8.87
N GLU A 193 -8.40 9.69 9.48
CA GLU A 193 -9.41 10.75 9.45
C GLU A 193 -9.17 11.73 10.61
N ASP A 194 -8.92 13.00 10.27
CA ASP A 194 -8.78 14.12 11.20
C ASP A 194 -9.81 15.19 10.83
N GLY A 195 -10.97 15.12 11.45
CA GLY A 195 -12.11 15.97 11.12
C GLY A 195 -12.56 15.80 9.66
N ASP A 196 -12.42 16.87 8.88
CA ASP A 196 -12.78 16.85 7.46
C ASP A 196 -11.67 16.35 6.54
N ARG A 197 -10.47 16.13 7.07
CA ARG A 197 -9.29 15.70 6.30
C ARG A 197 -9.10 14.20 6.35
N MET A 198 -8.60 13.66 5.24
CA MET A 198 -8.11 12.29 5.15
C MET A 198 -6.62 12.34 4.85
N TRP A 199 -5.81 11.73 5.73
CA TRP A 199 -4.38 11.59 5.57
C TRP A 199 -4.06 10.20 5.04
N LEU A 200 -3.00 10.12 4.23
CA LEU A 200 -2.47 8.88 3.69
C LEU A 200 -1.11 8.60 4.33
N ILE A 201 -0.90 7.38 4.78
CA ILE A 201 0.35 6.96 5.40
C ILE A 201 0.91 5.73 4.68
N ASP A 202 2.12 5.35 5.04
CA ASP A 202 2.82 4.16 4.54
C ASP A 202 3.16 4.20 3.03
N TYR A 203 4.28 4.84 2.70
CA TYR A 203 4.71 5.06 1.32
C TYR A 203 5.78 4.06 0.83
N GLU A 204 5.94 2.88 1.45
CA GLU A 204 7.01 1.93 1.10
C GLU A 204 6.87 1.32 -0.30
N TYR A 205 5.64 1.20 -0.82
CA TYR A 205 5.35 0.75 -2.19
C TYR A 205 5.04 1.91 -3.14
N SER A 206 5.19 3.15 -2.67
CA SER A 206 4.86 4.33 -3.46
C SER A 206 5.72 4.47 -4.72
N GLY A 207 5.11 5.02 -5.75
CA GLY A 207 5.74 5.27 -7.04
C GLY A 207 4.73 5.86 -8.01
N ASN A 208 5.19 6.32 -9.18
CA ASN A 208 4.25 6.76 -10.19
C ASN A 208 3.56 5.55 -10.82
N ASN A 209 2.24 5.59 -10.90
CA ASN A 209 1.41 4.50 -11.42
C ASN A 209 0.12 5.03 -12.05
N ASP A 210 -0.64 4.14 -12.67
CA ASP A 210 -2.00 4.37 -13.11
C ASP A 210 -2.91 4.73 -11.92
N PRO A 211 -3.64 5.86 -11.93
CA PRO A 211 -4.57 6.18 -10.85
C PRO A 211 -5.63 5.11 -10.62
N CYS A 212 -6.05 4.37 -11.66
CA CYS A 212 -6.97 3.26 -11.51
C CYS A 212 -6.38 2.08 -10.74
N PHE A 213 -5.06 1.92 -10.68
CA PHE A 213 -4.43 0.94 -9.78
C PHE A 213 -4.69 1.29 -8.33
N GLU A 214 -4.47 2.55 -7.95
CA GLU A 214 -4.74 3.02 -6.58
C GLU A 214 -6.20 2.77 -6.18
N LEU A 215 -7.15 3.19 -7.04
CA LEU A 215 -8.59 3.02 -6.76
C LEU A 215 -8.99 1.53 -6.70
N GLY A 216 -8.44 0.71 -7.58
CA GLY A 216 -8.66 -0.73 -7.58
C GLY A 216 -8.03 -1.44 -6.37
N ASN A 217 -6.85 -0.98 -5.92
CA ASN A 217 -6.22 -1.50 -4.71
C ASN A 217 -7.06 -1.15 -3.48
N ILE A 218 -7.60 0.07 -3.37
CA ILE A 218 -8.53 0.45 -2.30
C ILE A 218 -9.77 -0.44 -2.30
N TRP A 219 -10.40 -0.66 -3.46
CA TRP A 219 -11.53 -1.58 -3.58
C TRP A 219 -11.17 -2.98 -3.05
N SER A 220 -10.03 -3.49 -3.47
CA SER A 220 -9.52 -4.79 -3.09
C SER A 220 -9.26 -4.94 -1.60
N GLU A 221 -8.50 -4.01 -1.03
CA GLU A 221 -7.96 -4.12 0.32
C GLU A 221 -8.95 -3.63 1.40
N CYS A 222 -9.84 -2.70 1.06
CA CYS A 222 -10.86 -2.20 1.99
C CYS A 222 -12.19 -2.98 1.93
N GLY A 223 -12.28 -4.01 1.09
CA GLY A 223 -13.48 -4.86 0.99
C GLY A 223 -14.71 -4.14 0.45
N LEU A 224 -14.52 -3.21 -0.51
CA LEU A 224 -15.62 -2.46 -1.10
C LEU A 224 -16.45 -3.33 -2.05
N SER A 225 -17.75 -3.04 -2.17
CA SER A 225 -18.58 -3.58 -3.24
C SER A 225 -18.25 -2.94 -4.59
N LEU A 226 -18.75 -3.53 -5.70
CA LEU A 226 -18.58 -2.90 -7.02
C LEU A 226 -19.33 -1.58 -7.14
N ASP A 227 -20.46 -1.39 -6.45
CA ASP A 227 -21.17 -0.12 -6.40
C ASP A 227 -20.34 0.94 -5.67
N GLN A 228 -19.66 0.57 -4.58
CA GLN A 228 -18.73 1.46 -3.86
C GLN A 228 -17.47 1.76 -4.68
N LEU A 229 -16.99 0.83 -5.50
CA LEU A 229 -15.92 1.12 -6.46
C LEU A 229 -16.37 2.15 -7.50
N ASP A 230 -17.58 2.03 -8.03
CA ASP A 230 -18.14 3.00 -8.99
C ASP A 230 -18.32 4.39 -8.34
N GLU A 231 -18.78 4.43 -7.07
CA GLU A 231 -18.83 5.64 -6.26
C GLU A 231 -17.45 6.27 -6.09
N LEU A 232 -16.43 5.48 -5.72
CA LEU A 232 -15.05 5.93 -5.54
C LEU A 232 -14.48 6.51 -6.84
N VAL A 233 -14.64 5.80 -7.96
CA VAL A 233 -14.19 6.23 -9.28
C VAL A 233 -14.92 7.50 -9.72
N THR A 234 -16.24 7.55 -9.53
CA THR A 234 -17.05 8.72 -9.86
C THR A 234 -16.63 9.95 -9.03
N ALA A 235 -16.42 9.77 -7.72
CA ALA A 235 -15.94 10.83 -6.84
C ALA A 235 -14.53 11.31 -7.24
N TYR A 236 -13.65 10.40 -7.62
CA TYR A 236 -12.29 10.72 -8.03
C TYR A 236 -12.23 11.49 -9.35
N TYR A 237 -12.96 11.05 -10.40
CA TYR A 237 -12.96 11.70 -11.72
C TYR A 237 -13.95 12.87 -11.81
N GLY A 238 -14.86 13.04 -10.83
CA GLY A 238 -15.92 14.06 -10.83
C GLY A 238 -17.05 13.76 -11.79
N ARG A 239 -17.07 12.58 -12.41
CA ARG A 239 -18.14 12.09 -13.31
C ARG A 239 -18.10 10.56 -13.39
N PRO A 240 -19.24 9.91 -13.63
CA PRO A 240 -19.28 8.49 -13.93
C PRO A 240 -18.46 8.14 -15.18
N SER A 241 -17.75 7.01 -15.17
CA SER A 241 -17.06 6.46 -16.33
C SER A 241 -16.98 4.94 -16.21
N ARG A 242 -17.75 4.23 -17.04
CA ARG A 242 -17.77 2.76 -17.07
C ARG A 242 -16.39 2.19 -17.36
N ARG A 243 -15.65 2.81 -18.26
CA ARG A 243 -14.28 2.39 -18.61
C ARG A 243 -13.33 2.52 -17.43
N LYS A 244 -13.36 3.66 -16.71
CA LYS A 244 -12.48 3.87 -15.53
C LYS A 244 -12.84 2.94 -14.38
N THR A 245 -14.13 2.70 -14.13
CA THR A 245 -14.58 1.71 -13.14
C THR A 245 -14.13 0.30 -13.52
N ALA A 246 -14.29 -0.11 -14.79
CA ALA A 246 -13.81 -1.39 -15.28
C ALA A 246 -12.27 -1.51 -15.16
N ARG A 247 -11.53 -0.43 -15.47
CA ARG A 247 -10.08 -0.38 -15.36
C ARG A 247 -9.63 -0.50 -13.90
N ALA A 248 -10.25 0.22 -12.98
CA ALA A 248 -9.95 0.11 -11.55
C ALA A 248 -10.27 -1.29 -11.02
N HIS A 249 -11.39 -1.89 -11.41
CA HIS A 249 -11.74 -3.26 -11.06
C HIS A 249 -10.67 -4.26 -11.53
N LEU A 250 -10.28 -4.18 -12.81
CA LEU A 250 -9.25 -5.07 -13.37
C LEU A 250 -7.89 -4.87 -12.70
N GLN A 251 -7.51 -3.64 -12.38
CA GLN A 251 -6.28 -3.33 -11.62
C GLN A 251 -6.33 -3.92 -10.20
N GLY A 252 -7.48 -3.88 -9.52
CA GLY A 252 -7.66 -4.51 -8.20
C GLY A 252 -7.52 -6.03 -8.25
N ILE A 253 -8.03 -6.70 -9.31
CA ILE A 253 -7.83 -8.13 -9.53
C ILE A 253 -6.34 -8.45 -9.72
N VAL A 254 -5.65 -7.65 -10.54
CA VAL A 254 -4.20 -7.75 -10.78
C VAL A 254 -3.42 -7.56 -9.48
N ALA A 255 -3.81 -6.59 -8.65
CA ALA A 255 -3.20 -6.34 -7.34
C ALA A 255 -3.35 -7.57 -6.42
N LYS A 256 -4.56 -8.13 -6.27
CA LYS A 256 -4.80 -9.35 -5.47
C LYS A 256 -3.88 -10.50 -5.88
N TYR A 257 -3.78 -10.76 -7.18
CA TYR A 257 -2.94 -11.84 -7.70
C TYR A 257 -1.45 -11.61 -7.42
N GLY A 258 -0.98 -10.37 -7.55
CA GLY A 258 0.41 -10.01 -7.25
C GLY A 258 0.72 -10.04 -5.76
N TRP A 259 -0.15 -9.47 -4.91
CA TRP A 259 0.01 -9.45 -3.46
C TRP A 259 -0.04 -10.84 -2.82
N THR A 260 -0.67 -11.83 -3.46
CA THR A 260 -0.59 -13.24 -3.04
C THR A 260 0.86 -13.69 -2.84
N LEU A 261 1.75 -13.37 -3.79
CA LEU A 261 3.16 -13.76 -3.70
C LEU A 261 3.91 -12.98 -2.61
N TRP A 262 3.53 -11.73 -2.34
CA TRP A 262 4.04 -10.97 -1.20
C TRP A 262 3.73 -11.71 0.11
N GLY A 263 2.48 -12.14 0.29
CA GLY A 263 2.10 -12.94 1.47
C GLY A 263 2.85 -14.27 1.57
N CYS A 264 3.11 -14.93 0.44
CA CYS A 264 3.93 -16.15 0.40
C CYS A 264 5.39 -15.90 0.82
N ILE A 265 5.98 -14.77 0.39
CA ILE A 265 7.33 -14.36 0.82
C ILE A 265 7.34 -14.07 2.32
N GLN A 266 6.36 -13.32 2.81
CA GLN A 266 6.24 -13.01 4.24
C GLN A 266 6.03 -14.27 5.09
N TYR A 267 5.19 -15.21 4.64
CA TYR A 267 5.01 -16.49 5.31
C TYR A 267 6.32 -17.27 5.46
N GLY A 268 7.19 -17.23 4.44
CA GLY A 268 8.47 -17.92 4.45
C GLY A 268 9.61 -17.18 5.16
N SER A 269 9.47 -15.88 5.43
CA SER A 269 10.62 -15.06 5.85
C SER A 269 10.36 -14.10 7.02
N SER A 270 9.11 -13.72 7.28
CA SER A 270 8.79 -12.75 8.32
C SER A 270 8.93 -13.34 9.73
N ALA A 271 9.41 -12.51 10.67
CA ALA A 271 9.39 -12.79 12.10
C ALA A 271 8.16 -12.21 12.81
N ILE A 272 7.29 -11.52 12.08
CA ILE A 272 6.06 -10.95 12.61
C ILE A 272 5.04 -12.07 12.83
N GLU A 273 4.43 -12.11 14.02
CA GLU A 273 3.39 -13.07 14.35
C GLU A 273 2.06 -12.65 13.68
N PHE A 274 1.85 -13.18 12.50
CA PHE A 274 0.66 -12.94 11.67
C PHE A 274 0.46 -14.11 10.72
N ASP A 275 -0.78 -14.49 10.42
CA ASP A 275 -1.06 -15.57 9.46
C ASP A 275 -0.96 -15.05 8.01
N PHE A 276 0.27 -14.91 7.54
CA PHE A 276 0.56 -14.50 6.17
C PHE A 276 0.08 -15.51 5.13
N TRP A 277 -0.05 -16.79 5.50
CA TRP A 277 -0.55 -17.80 4.57
C TRP A 277 -2.05 -17.65 4.35
N GLU A 278 -2.84 -17.53 5.42
CA GLU A 278 -4.27 -17.28 5.33
C GLU A 278 -4.54 -15.98 4.56
N TRP A 279 -3.83 -14.92 4.91
CA TRP A 279 -3.89 -13.63 4.21
C TRP A 279 -3.59 -13.74 2.70
N ALA A 280 -2.58 -14.51 2.31
CA ALA A 280 -2.22 -14.75 0.92
C ALA A 280 -3.30 -15.54 0.18
N MET A 281 -3.87 -16.58 0.83
CA MET A 281 -4.91 -17.42 0.25
C MET A 281 -6.22 -16.67 0.03
N GLU A 282 -6.63 -15.79 0.94
CA GLU A 282 -7.81 -14.92 0.73
C GLU A 282 -7.69 -14.11 -0.55
N ARG A 283 -6.54 -13.50 -0.80
CA ARG A 283 -6.28 -12.70 -2.01
C ARG A 283 -6.20 -13.55 -3.26
N TYR A 284 -5.56 -14.71 -3.13
CA TYR A 284 -5.47 -15.66 -4.22
C TYR A 284 -6.85 -16.15 -4.64
N ASP A 285 -7.66 -16.63 -3.70
CA ASP A 285 -9.00 -17.17 -3.97
C ASP A 285 -9.91 -16.08 -4.57
N ALA A 286 -9.82 -14.85 -4.06
CA ALA A 286 -10.56 -13.72 -4.61
C ALA A 286 -10.13 -13.37 -6.04
N ALA A 287 -8.82 -13.36 -6.34
CA ALA A 287 -8.33 -13.12 -7.71
C ALA A 287 -8.74 -14.24 -8.66
N VAL A 288 -8.64 -15.50 -8.23
CA VAL A 288 -9.01 -16.67 -9.04
C VAL A 288 -10.52 -16.71 -9.32
N ALA A 289 -11.34 -16.34 -8.33
CA ALA A 289 -12.79 -16.25 -8.53
C ALA A 289 -13.14 -15.25 -9.64
N GLU A 290 -12.45 -14.11 -9.69
CA GLU A 290 -12.61 -13.12 -10.76
C GLU A 290 -12.09 -13.62 -12.11
N PHE A 291 -10.92 -14.24 -12.17
CA PHE A 291 -10.37 -14.82 -13.41
C PHE A 291 -11.26 -15.93 -14.00
N ARG A 292 -11.90 -16.72 -13.15
CA ARG A 292 -12.84 -17.79 -13.56
C ARG A 292 -14.27 -17.31 -13.82
N ASN A 293 -14.55 -16.04 -13.48
CA ASN A 293 -15.87 -15.48 -13.67
C ASN A 293 -16.20 -15.42 -15.17
N PRO A 294 -17.39 -15.92 -15.63
CA PRO A 294 -17.81 -15.82 -17.02
C PRO A 294 -17.87 -14.38 -17.58
N HIS A 295 -17.89 -13.38 -16.71
CA HIS A 295 -17.86 -11.96 -17.09
C HIS A 295 -16.45 -11.39 -17.26
N PHE A 296 -15.39 -12.13 -16.91
CA PHE A 296 -14.01 -11.64 -17.05
C PHE A 296 -13.66 -11.18 -18.48
N PRO A 297 -14.03 -11.87 -19.57
CA PRO A 297 -13.81 -11.36 -20.92
C PRO A 297 -14.52 -10.02 -21.19
N ARG A 298 -15.74 -9.85 -20.68
CA ARG A 298 -16.48 -8.58 -20.81
C ARG A 298 -15.81 -7.43 -20.03
N LEU A 299 -15.17 -7.75 -18.90
CA LEU A 299 -14.38 -6.77 -18.15
C LEU A 299 -13.17 -6.28 -18.98
N LEU A 300 -12.48 -7.20 -19.65
CA LEU A 300 -11.38 -6.86 -20.56
C LEU A 300 -11.87 -5.97 -21.71
N ASP A 301 -13.01 -6.31 -22.32
CA ASP A 301 -13.62 -5.52 -23.41
C ASP A 301 -14.01 -4.11 -22.92
N ALA A 302 -14.57 -4.00 -21.70
CA ALA A 302 -14.97 -2.72 -21.11
C ALA A 302 -13.77 -1.79 -20.84
N VAL A 303 -12.61 -2.34 -20.50
CA VAL A 303 -11.35 -1.57 -20.34
C VAL A 303 -10.81 -1.10 -21.70
N ALA A 304 -10.96 -1.92 -22.73
CA ALA A 304 -10.50 -1.61 -24.09
C ALA A 304 -11.42 -0.62 -24.84
N ALA A 305 -12.68 -0.49 -24.40
CA ALA A 305 -13.65 0.42 -25.04
C ALA A 305 -13.23 1.88 -24.88
N GLU A 306 -13.65 2.74 -25.80
CA GLU A 306 -13.59 4.20 -25.63
C GLU A 306 -14.74 4.68 -24.72
N ASP A 307 -14.48 5.74 -23.91
CA ASP A 307 -15.51 6.36 -23.04
C ASP A 307 -16.54 7.17 -23.86
#